data_3c99a4fea64464a3b131489a9e896d73
#
_entry.id   3c99a4fea64464a3b131489a9e896d73
#
_cell.length_a   1.000
_cell.length_b   1.000
_cell.length_c   1.000
_cell.angle_alpha   90.00
_cell.angle_beta   90.00
_cell.angle_gamma   90.00
#
_symmetry.space_group_name_H-M   'P 1'
#
loop_
_entity.id
_entity.type
_entity.pdbx_description
1 polymer ?
#
loop_
_entity_poly.entity_id
_entity_poly.type
_entity_poly.pdbx_seq_one_letter_code
_entity_poly.pdbx_strand_id
1 'polypeptide(L)'
;MKKTNLFVFALSLLMATFAGCQKSDADVLGIVSTDEVENYFGTTVEVSYSDNTKMYFHLLSDNTAEVVSYYRFYTDQEEQSPWIYRGDVVIPDRFVHNGKTYKVTCIGEAAFKASVQNYEVVSLVYSVKMPNTIDTIRGRAFSGCVHLTSIDIPNSVKYIGDAAFAGSGLVSVDIRNSTCTFDNNVFCATCLTSVEIPLSMERIPFGMFSMCFSLTSVTLHDHVTTICDGAFNSTGFTSFEIPESVEYLGVNPLGDCSSLTTLICRPTTPPEKDPNGEYYEDYFMLSNAIERILVPAQSVDLYKESHFWRLYKDIIVGM
;
A
#
# COMPACT_ATOMS: atom_id res chain seq x y z
N MET A 1 4.31 7.18 -50.42
CA MET A 1 5.58 7.87 -50.74
C MET A 1 6.19 8.34 -49.45
N LYS A 2 7.28 7.69 -49.07
CA LYS A 2 8.04 7.96 -47.85
C LYS A 2 8.88 9.23 -48.04
N LYS A 3 8.79 10.19 -47.14
CA LYS A 3 9.80 11.20 -46.81
C LYS A 3 9.24 12.05 -45.66
N THR A 4 9.74 11.85 -44.46
CA THR A 4 9.95 12.90 -43.45
C THR A 4 10.25 12.28 -42.09
N ASN A 5 11.37 11.59 -41.94
CA ASN A 5 11.85 11.15 -40.61
C ASN A 5 13.37 11.41 -40.47
N LEU A 6 13.88 12.51 -40.99
CA LEU A 6 15.34 12.81 -40.86
C LEU A 6 15.64 14.14 -40.18
N PHE A 7 14.66 14.83 -39.58
CA PHE A 7 14.89 16.15 -38.99
C PHE A 7 14.80 16.20 -37.46
N VAL A 8 14.39 15.12 -36.81
CA VAL A 8 14.23 15.09 -35.32
C VAL A 8 15.52 14.70 -34.62
N PHE A 9 16.46 14.03 -35.30
CA PHE A 9 17.73 13.59 -34.67
C PHE A 9 18.79 14.68 -34.48
N ALA A 10 18.63 15.85 -35.10
CA ALA A 10 19.64 16.92 -35.01
C ALA A 10 19.38 17.96 -33.90
N LEU A 11 18.17 18.00 -33.32
CA LEU A 11 17.84 19.01 -32.31
C LEU A 11 18.07 18.56 -30.90
N SER A 12 18.17 17.25 -30.63
CA SER A 12 18.44 16.73 -29.27
C SER A 12 19.90 16.81 -28.84
N LEU A 13 20.83 17.05 -29.77
CA LEU A 13 22.27 17.11 -29.47
C LEU A 13 22.79 18.52 -29.19
N LEU A 14 22.00 19.58 -29.38
CA LEU A 14 22.47 20.95 -29.25
C LEU A 14 22.06 21.67 -27.96
N MET A 15 21.29 21.02 -27.06
CA MET A 15 20.93 21.60 -25.75
C MET A 15 21.69 21.03 -24.55
N ALA A 16 22.72 20.23 -24.79
CA ALA A 16 23.48 19.56 -23.73
C ALA A 16 24.66 20.39 -23.17
N THR A 17 24.80 21.70 -23.50
CA THR A 17 25.99 22.47 -23.14
C THR A 17 25.77 23.69 -22.26
N PHE A 18 24.64 23.83 -21.58
CA PHE A 18 24.52 24.93 -20.59
C PHE A 18 23.80 24.48 -19.31
N ALA A 19 24.50 24.65 -18.18
CA ALA A 19 24.14 24.50 -16.80
C ALA A 19 24.26 23.05 -16.23
N GLY A 20 25.03 22.96 -15.15
CA GLY A 20 25.19 21.76 -14.31
C GLY A 20 23.87 21.30 -13.67
N CYS A 21 22.95 20.81 -14.47
CA CYS A 21 21.75 20.13 -14.06
C CYS A 21 22.08 18.65 -13.88
N GLN A 22 21.80 18.09 -12.72
CA GLN A 22 21.71 16.64 -12.57
C GLN A 22 20.78 16.12 -13.67
N LYS A 23 21.25 15.13 -14.45
CA LYS A 23 20.40 14.46 -15.44
C LYS A 23 19.15 13.94 -14.74
N SER A 24 17.96 14.27 -15.24
CA SER A 24 16.71 13.70 -14.73
C SER A 24 16.68 12.19 -15.02
N ASP A 25 15.95 11.44 -14.22
CA ASP A 25 15.75 10.00 -14.50
C ASP A 25 15.17 9.77 -15.91
N ALA A 26 14.39 10.71 -16.42
CA ALA A 26 13.86 10.68 -17.78
C ALA A 26 14.94 10.68 -18.88
N ASP A 27 16.04 11.43 -18.67
CA ASP A 27 17.18 11.44 -19.60
C ASP A 27 17.96 10.12 -19.58
N VAL A 28 17.95 9.45 -18.42
CA VAL A 28 18.60 8.14 -18.24
C VAL A 28 17.77 7.00 -18.83
N LEU A 29 16.44 7.14 -18.81
CA LEU A 29 15.50 6.09 -19.24
C LEU A 29 15.36 5.96 -20.76
N GLY A 30 15.88 6.91 -21.56
CA GLY A 30 15.86 6.85 -23.02
C GLY A 30 14.46 6.89 -23.61
N ILE A 31 13.61 7.83 -23.18
CA ILE A 31 12.28 8.05 -23.76
C ILE A 31 12.43 8.44 -25.23
N VAL A 32 11.78 7.71 -26.13
CA VAL A 32 11.89 7.88 -27.59
C VAL A 32 10.65 8.49 -28.22
N SER A 33 9.46 8.30 -27.67
CA SER A 33 8.22 8.95 -28.14
C SER A 33 7.18 9.09 -27.03
N THR A 34 6.24 10.00 -27.25
CA THR A 34 5.03 10.18 -26.44
C THR A 34 3.85 10.38 -27.39
N ASP A 35 2.87 9.47 -27.35
CA ASP A 35 1.70 9.49 -28.24
C ASP A 35 0.41 9.53 -27.42
N GLU A 36 -0.58 10.32 -27.84
CA GLU A 36 -1.90 10.30 -27.23
C GLU A 36 -2.63 9.01 -27.61
N VAL A 37 -3.29 8.41 -26.62
CA VAL A 37 -4.16 7.26 -26.80
C VAL A 37 -5.59 7.63 -26.40
N GLU A 38 -6.56 7.18 -27.19
CA GLU A 38 -7.96 7.46 -26.90
C GLU A 38 -8.37 6.86 -25.56
N ASN A 39 -9.01 7.69 -24.72
CA ASN A 39 -9.46 7.28 -23.41
C ASN A 39 -10.73 8.02 -22.98
N TYR A 40 -11.58 7.32 -22.22
CA TYR A 40 -12.88 7.81 -21.75
C TYR A 40 -12.79 8.90 -20.66
N PHE A 41 -11.65 9.05 -19.98
CA PHE A 41 -11.54 9.88 -18.76
C PHE A 41 -10.56 11.05 -18.85
N GLY A 42 -10.05 11.36 -20.04
CA GLY A 42 -9.10 12.45 -20.27
C GLY A 42 -7.93 12.05 -21.13
N THR A 43 -6.96 12.95 -21.31
CA THR A 43 -5.81 12.69 -22.17
C THR A 43 -4.86 11.70 -21.53
N THR A 44 -4.75 10.53 -22.13
CA THR A 44 -3.75 9.51 -21.75
C THR A 44 -2.63 9.51 -22.77
N VAL A 45 -1.41 9.41 -22.32
CA VAL A 45 -0.19 9.41 -23.13
C VAL A 45 0.54 8.09 -22.96
N GLU A 46 0.84 7.43 -24.06
CA GLU A 46 1.79 6.33 -24.11
C GLU A 46 3.21 6.91 -24.22
N VAL A 47 4.07 6.57 -23.27
CA VAL A 47 5.50 6.90 -23.30
C VAL A 47 6.27 5.64 -23.67
N SER A 48 6.96 5.68 -24.82
CA SER A 48 7.78 4.58 -25.32
C SER A 48 9.25 4.81 -25.02
N TYR A 49 9.93 3.74 -24.62
CA TYR A 49 11.35 3.75 -24.26
C TYR A 49 12.21 3.07 -25.33
N SER A 50 13.52 3.31 -25.31
CA SER A 50 14.48 2.78 -26.29
C SER A 50 14.58 1.25 -26.29
N ASP A 51 14.19 0.59 -25.22
CA ASP A 51 14.13 -0.88 -25.09
C ASP A 51 12.78 -1.49 -25.53
N ASN A 52 11.92 -0.67 -26.17
CA ASN A 52 10.55 -1.00 -26.58
C ASN A 52 9.57 -1.22 -25.43
N THR A 53 9.93 -0.90 -24.19
CA THR A 53 8.95 -0.85 -23.11
C THR A 53 8.04 0.35 -23.25
N LYS A 54 6.85 0.29 -22.65
CA LYS A 54 5.86 1.35 -22.71
C LYS A 54 5.26 1.58 -21.34
N MET A 55 4.97 2.84 -21.05
CA MET A 55 4.19 3.24 -19.88
C MET A 55 3.07 4.18 -20.27
N TYR A 56 1.99 4.15 -19.52
CA TYR A 56 0.80 4.96 -19.78
C TYR A 56 0.60 5.95 -18.65
N PHE A 57 0.34 7.20 -19.03
CA PHE A 57 0.16 8.30 -18.09
C PHE A 57 -1.11 9.05 -18.41
N HIS A 58 -1.93 9.28 -17.41
CA HIS A 58 -3.05 10.20 -17.50
C HIS A 58 -2.57 11.61 -17.14
N LEU A 59 -2.82 12.58 -18.06
CA LEU A 59 -2.42 13.97 -17.86
C LEU A 59 -3.41 14.69 -16.95
N LEU A 60 -2.89 15.36 -15.94
CA LEU A 60 -3.67 16.16 -15.00
C LEU A 60 -3.60 17.66 -15.36
N SER A 61 -4.52 18.46 -14.83
CA SER A 61 -4.73 19.86 -15.24
C SER A 61 -3.60 20.83 -14.88
N ASP A 62 -2.72 20.42 -13.95
CA ASP A 62 -1.64 21.24 -13.37
C ASP A 62 -0.24 20.89 -13.93
N ASN A 63 -0.18 20.28 -15.12
CA ASN A 63 1.03 19.72 -15.72
C ASN A 63 1.70 18.62 -14.88
N THR A 64 0.91 17.90 -14.11
CA THR A 64 1.32 16.63 -13.50
C THR A 64 0.72 15.46 -14.26
N ALA A 65 1.17 14.26 -13.95
CA ALA A 65 0.67 13.04 -14.54
C ALA A 65 0.61 11.91 -13.50
N GLU A 66 -0.34 11.01 -13.67
CA GLU A 66 -0.41 9.76 -12.92
C GLU A 66 -0.11 8.56 -13.82
N VAL A 67 0.62 7.59 -13.29
CA VAL A 67 0.80 6.28 -13.93
C VAL A 67 -0.53 5.56 -13.94
N VAL A 68 -0.94 5.04 -15.08
CA VAL A 68 -2.20 4.30 -15.21
C VAL A 68 -1.98 2.94 -15.88
N SER A 69 -2.85 1.99 -15.57
CA SER A 69 -2.95 0.76 -16.34
C SER A 69 -3.77 1.04 -17.61
N TYR A 70 -3.35 0.52 -18.74
CA TYR A 70 -4.16 0.55 -19.96
C TYR A 70 -5.51 -0.15 -19.78
N TYR A 71 -5.59 -1.11 -18.85
CA TYR A 71 -6.77 -1.97 -18.64
C TYR A 71 -7.98 -1.27 -18.01
N ARG A 72 -7.80 -0.12 -17.38
CA ARG A 72 -8.89 0.58 -16.67
C ARG A 72 -10.05 1.01 -17.56
N PHE A 73 -9.88 0.98 -18.87
CA PHE A 73 -10.75 1.69 -19.80
C PHE A 73 -11.45 0.83 -20.86
N TYR A 74 -11.20 -0.46 -20.90
CA TYR A 74 -11.89 -1.34 -21.84
C TYR A 74 -12.75 -2.38 -21.14
N THR A 75 -14.02 -2.16 -21.32
CA THR A 75 -15.23 -2.95 -21.06
C THR A 75 -15.08 -4.45 -21.26
N ASP A 76 -15.75 -5.19 -20.37
CA ASP A 76 -16.46 -6.49 -20.52
C ASP A 76 -15.88 -7.61 -21.43
N GLN A 77 -14.73 -7.45 -22.05
CA GLN A 77 -14.08 -8.52 -22.78
C GLN A 77 -12.77 -8.92 -22.08
N GLU A 78 -12.83 -10.02 -21.38
CA GLU A 78 -11.72 -10.66 -20.62
C GLU A 78 -10.58 -11.17 -21.52
N GLU A 79 -10.53 -10.81 -22.80
CA GLU A 79 -9.57 -11.36 -23.74
C GLU A 79 -8.33 -10.48 -23.91
N GLN A 80 -7.23 -10.98 -23.32
CA GLN A 80 -5.84 -10.73 -23.70
C GLN A 80 -5.44 -9.26 -23.85
N SER A 81 -5.34 -8.54 -22.73
CA SER A 81 -4.62 -7.28 -22.76
C SER A 81 -3.10 -7.53 -22.91
N PRO A 82 -2.46 -7.08 -23.97
CA PRO A 82 -1.03 -7.20 -24.16
C PRO A 82 -0.20 -6.25 -23.25
N TRP A 83 -0.85 -5.43 -22.40
CA TRP A 83 -0.27 -4.25 -21.75
C TRP A 83 -0.13 -4.38 -20.24
N ILE A 84 0.19 -5.57 -19.76
CA ILE A 84 0.56 -5.77 -18.36
C ILE A 84 2.01 -5.30 -18.20
N TYR A 85 2.26 -4.39 -17.26
CA TYR A 85 3.63 -4.07 -16.85
C TYR A 85 4.37 -5.33 -16.39
N ARG A 86 5.63 -5.48 -16.83
CA ARG A 86 6.40 -6.71 -16.63
C ARG A 86 7.82 -6.40 -16.23
N GLY A 87 8.41 -7.31 -15.45
CA GLY A 87 9.81 -7.23 -15.06
C GLY A 87 10.09 -6.11 -14.07
N ASP A 88 11.22 -5.47 -14.27
CA ASP A 88 11.66 -4.35 -13.45
C ASP A 88 11.18 -3.05 -14.08
N VAL A 89 10.30 -2.35 -13.37
CA VAL A 89 9.68 -1.11 -13.84
C VAL A 89 10.41 0.09 -13.25
N VAL A 90 10.77 1.05 -14.11
CA VAL A 90 11.32 2.34 -13.67
C VAL A 90 10.38 3.46 -14.10
N ILE A 91 9.82 4.15 -13.12
CA ILE A 91 8.89 5.27 -13.37
C ILE A 91 9.72 6.55 -13.54
N PRO A 92 9.53 7.33 -14.63
CA PRO A 92 10.23 8.59 -14.83
C PRO A 92 9.73 9.64 -13.84
N ASP A 93 10.59 10.59 -13.46
CA ASP A 93 10.19 11.76 -12.66
C ASP A 93 9.33 12.74 -13.48
N ARG A 94 9.55 12.78 -14.81
CA ARG A 94 8.85 13.64 -15.78
C ARG A 94 8.98 13.10 -17.20
N PHE A 95 8.14 13.60 -18.10
CA PHE A 95 8.26 13.43 -19.54
C PHE A 95 7.79 14.69 -20.29
N VAL A 96 8.12 14.79 -21.57
CA VAL A 96 7.68 15.91 -22.42
C VAL A 96 6.66 15.39 -23.43
N HIS A 97 5.50 16.02 -23.49
CA HIS A 97 4.47 15.73 -24.48
C HIS A 97 3.91 17.04 -25.08
N ASN A 98 3.85 17.15 -26.41
CA ASN A 98 3.42 18.34 -27.14
C ASN A 98 4.11 19.64 -26.66
N GLY A 99 5.43 19.59 -26.39
CA GLY A 99 6.23 20.71 -25.92
C GLY A 99 6.02 21.14 -24.48
N LYS A 100 5.18 20.42 -23.71
CA LYS A 100 4.99 20.64 -22.26
C LYS A 100 5.67 19.54 -21.48
N THR A 101 6.26 19.93 -20.34
CA THR A 101 6.80 18.98 -19.36
C THR A 101 5.73 18.61 -18.34
N TYR A 102 5.52 17.32 -18.17
CA TYR A 102 4.63 16.75 -17.15
C TYR A 102 5.44 16.06 -16.08
N LYS A 103 5.22 16.44 -14.82
CA LYS A 103 5.84 15.83 -13.65
C LYS A 103 5.01 14.62 -13.22
N VAL A 104 5.61 13.46 -13.03
CA VAL A 104 4.92 12.27 -12.54
C VAL A 104 4.82 12.32 -11.02
N THR A 105 3.62 12.47 -10.49
CA THR A 105 3.38 12.68 -9.04
C THR A 105 2.53 11.60 -8.41
N CYS A 106 1.85 10.77 -9.21
CA CYS A 106 0.89 9.82 -8.69
C CYS A 106 1.04 8.46 -9.35
N ILE A 107 0.92 7.40 -8.56
CA ILE A 107 0.61 6.06 -9.03
C ILE A 107 -0.91 5.93 -8.99
N GLY A 108 -1.52 5.81 -10.15
CA GLY A 108 -2.97 5.78 -10.30
C GLY A 108 -3.61 4.53 -9.71
N GLU A 109 -4.92 4.58 -9.55
CA GLU A 109 -5.67 3.44 -9.03
C GLU A 109 -5.49 2.20 -9.90
N ALA A 110 -5.17 1.07 -9.27
CA ALA A 110 -4.96 -0.21 -9.93
C ALA A 110 -3.89 -0.19 -11.04
N ALA A 111 -2.94 0.77 -11.03
CA ALA A 111 -1.97 0.98 -12.11
C ALA A 111 -1.16 -0.28 -12.44
N PHE A 112 -0.73 -1.03 -11.43
CA PHE A 112 0.04 -2.28 -11.56
C PHE A 112 -0.73 -3.51 -11.06
N LYS A 113 -2.04 -3.37 -10.81
CA LYS A 113 -2.86 -4.45 -10.28
C LYS A 113 -2.72 -5.72 -11.12
N ALA A 114 -2.52 -6.85 -10.45
CA ALA A 114 -2.50 -8.16 -11.10
C ALA A 114 -3.83 -8.44 -11.80
N SER A 115 -3.76 -9.07 -12.96
CA SER A 115 -4.93 -9.60 -13.65
C SER A 115 -5.21 -11.04 -13.22
N VAL A 116 -6.44 -11.49 -13.42
CA VAL A 116 -6.82 -12.90 -13.24
C VAL A 116 -6.99 -13.50 -14.63
N GLN A 117 -6.21 -14.51 -14.99
CA GLN A 117 -6.34 -15.25 -16.23
C GLN A 117 -6.52 -16.74 -15.91
N ASN A 118 -7.54 -17.37 -16.51
CA ASN A 118 -7.82 -18.79 -16.28
C ASN A 118 -7.88 -19.18 -14.79
N TYR A 119 -8.46 -18.33 -13.94
CA TYR A 119 -8.54 -18.49 -12.48
C TYR A 119 -7.20 -18.37 -11.74
N GLU A 120 -6.13 -17.97 -12.41
CA GLU A 120 -4.84 -17.69 -11.80
C GLU A 120 -4.56 -16.19 -11.73
N VAL A 121 -3.99 -15.75 -10.59
CA VAL A 121 -3.51 -14.36 -10.44
C VAL A 121 -2.21 -14.23 -11.22
N VAL A 122 -2.21 -13.40 -12.25
CA VAL A 122 -1.03 -13.14 -13.08
C VAL A 122 -0.51 -11.76 -12.76
N SER A 123 0.65 -11.69 -12.11
CA SER A 123 1.45 -10.48 -11.96
C SER A 123 2.85 -10.77 -12.47
N LEU A 124 3.36 -9.87 -13.28
CA LEU A 124 4.69 -10.01 -13.87
C LEU A 124 5.63 -8.86 -13.45
N VAL A 125 5.21 -8.04 -12.48
CA VAL A 125 6.03 -6.97 -11.90
C VAL A 125 6.89 -7.54 -10.78
N TYR A 126 8.21 -7.44 -10.94
CA TYR A 126 9.18 -7.95 -9.97
C TYR A 126 9.75 -6.84 -9.09
N SER A 127 10.01 -5.67 -9.65
CA SER A 127 10.43 -4.50 -8.92
C SER A 127 9.85 -3.22 -9.52
N VAL A 128 9.72 -2.18 -8.69
CA VAL A 128 9.29 -0.84 -9.14
C VAL A 128 10.20 0.20 -8.49
N LYS A 129 10.91 0.96 -9.34
CA LYS A 129 11.65 2.13 -8.90
C LYS A 129 10.78 3.37 -9.09
N MET A 130 10.42 4.00 -7.97
CA MET A 130 9.65 5.24 -7.94
C MET A 130 10.57 6.45 -7.81
N PRO A 131 10.32 7.56 -8.54
CA PRO A 131 11.05 8.80 -8.34
C PRO A 131 10.53 9.54 -7.09
N ASN A 132 11.38 10.43 -6.52
CA ASN A 132 11.02 11.29 -5.40
C ASN A 132 9.98 12.38 -5.75
N THR A 133 9.35 12.29 -6.91
CA THR A 133 8.25 13.18 -7.31
C THR A 133 6.88 12.59 -6.96
N ILE A 134 6.81 11.29 -6.66
CA ILE A 134 5.57 10.63 -6.27
C ILE A 134 5.16 11.10 -4.88
N ASP A 135 3.96 11.64 -4.77
CA ASP A 135 3.34 12.05 -3.50
C ASP A 135 2.11 11.20 -3.14
N THR A 136 1.56 10.46 -4.11
CA THR A 136 0.33 9.69 -3.93
C THR A 136 0.44 8.31 -4.57
N ILE A 137 0.06 7.27 -3.83
CA ILE A 137 -0.19 5.91 -4.33
C ILE A 137 -1.67 5.62 -4.11
N ARG A 138 -2.44 5.51 -5.21
CA ARG A 138 -3.89 5.34 -5.13
C ARG A 138 -4.28 3.90 -4.79
N GLY A 139 -5.57 3.70 -4.55
CA GLY A 139 -6.12 2.40 -4.18
C GLY A 139 -5.77 1.30 -5.16
N ARG A 140 -5.47 0.10 -4.62
CA ARG A 140 -5.16 -1.12 -5.38
C ARG A 140 -3.99 -1.00 -6.37
N ALA A 141 -3.17 0.05 -6.29
CA ALA A 141 -2.10 0.34 -7.24
C ALA A 141 -1.20 -0.88 -7.54
N PHE A 142 -0.85 -1.65 -6.51
CA PHE A 142 -0.01 -2.86 -6.61
C PHE A 142 -0.73 -4.12 -6.10
N SER A 143 -2.08 -4.10 -6.08
CA SER A 143 -2.85 -5.23 -5.57
C SER A 143 -2.59 -6.50 -6.38
N GLY A 144 -2.29 -7.61 -5.69
CA GLY A 144 -2.02 -8.91 -6.30
C GLY A 144 -0.65 -9.03 -6.98
N CYS A 145 0.27 -8.06 -6.82
CA CYS A 145 1.63 -8.14 -7.34
C CYS A 145 2.45 -9.19 -6.57
N VAL A 146 2.15 -10.47 -6.77
CA VAL A 146 2.72 -11.58 -5.98
C VAL A 146 4.24 -11.75 -6.10
N HIS A 147 4.85 -11.22 -7.16
CA HIS A 147 6.31 -11.25 -7.36
C HIS A 147 7.03 -10.00 -6.85
N LEU A 148 6.30 -8.97 -6.44
CA LEU A 148 6.85 -7.76 -5.83
C LEU A 148 7.15 -8.05 -4.35
N THR A 149 8.38 -8.49 -4.06
CA THR A 149 8.78 -8.93 -2.70
C THR A 149 9.33 -7.80 -1.81
N SER A 150 9.70 -6.68 -2.41
CA SER A 150 10.12 -5.46 -1.72
C SER A 150 9.79 -4.24 -2.56
N ILE A 151 9.64 -3.09 -1.91
CA ILE A 151 9.42 -1.81 -2.58
C ILE A 151 10.00 -0.68 -1.72
N ASP A 152 10.72 0.25 -2.38
CA ASP A 152 11.14 1.48 -1.74
C ASP A 152 10.07 2.56 -1.94
N ILE A 153 9.38 2.93 -0.85
CA ILE A 153 8.41 4.01 -0.86
C ILE A 153 9.14 5.33 -0.60
N PRO A 154 9.16 6.26 -1.58
CA PRO A 154 9.85 7.53 -1.40
C PRO A 154 9.28 8.35 -0.24
N ASN A 155 10.13 9.09 0.48
CA ASN A 155 9.71 9.99 1.56
C ASN A 155 8.79 11.15 1.08
N SER A 156 8.68 11.36 -0.22
CA SER A 156 7.74 12.30 -0.83
C SER A 156 6.28 11.82 -0.79
N VAL A 157 6.05 10.52 -0.60
CA VAL A 157 4.71 9.93 -0.54
C VAL A 157 3.99 10.37 0.73
N LYS A 158 2.81 10.96 0.55
CA LYS A 158 1.95 11.51 1.62
C LYS A 158 0.68 10.70 1.83
N TYR A 159 0.30 9.90 0.84
CA TYR A 159 -0.94 9.12 0.91
C TYR A 159 -0.79 7.78 0.18
N ILE A 160 -1.26 6.73 0.83
CA ILE A 160 -1.37 5.38 0.29
C ILE A 160 -2.80 4.90 0.46
N GLY A 161 -3.48 4.68 -0.66
CA GLY A 161 -4.91 4.39 -0.73
C GLY A 161 -5.29 2.95 -0.41
N ASP A 162 -6.61 2.71 -0.33
CA ASP A 162 -7.20 1.43 0.04
C ASP A 162 -6.64 0.26 -0.78
N ALA A 163 -6.25 -0.80 -0.06
CA ALA A 163 -5.73 -2.04 -0.63
C ALA A 163 -4.55 -1.86 -1.61
N ALA A 164 -3.77 -0.76 -1.49
CA ALA A 164 -2.73 -0.41 -2.47
C ALA A 164 -1.73 -1.54 -2.72
N PHE A 165 -1.36 -2.30 -1.71
CA PHE A 165 -0.44 -3.45 -1.80
C PHE A 165 -1.10 -4.78 -1.43
N ALA A 166 -2.43 -4.82 -1.33
CA ALA A 166 -3.14 -6.03 -0.89
C ALA A 166 -2.84 -7.23 -1.79
N GLY A 167 -2.51 -8.38 -1.18
CA GLY A 167 -2.15 -9.60 -1.91
C GLY A 167 -0.83 -9.54 -2.66
N SER A 168 0.01 -8.52 -2.43
CA SER A 168 1.35 -8.49 -3.00
C SER A 168 2.31 -9.43 -2.26
N GLY A 169 3.43 -9.77 -2.92
CA GLY A 169 4.46 -10.66 -2.36
C GLY A 169 5.38 -10.00 -1.33
N LEU A 170 5.07 -8.79 -0.85
CA LEU A 170 5.94 -8.02 0.05
C LEU A 170 6.28 -8.81 1.31
N VAL A 171 7.58 -9.04 1.52
CA VAL A 171 8.15 -9.69 2.73
C VAL A 171 8.58 -8.65 3.76
N SER A 172 8.96 -7.47 3.29
CA SER A 172 9.34 -6.32 4.10
C SER A 172 8.94 -5.02 3.42
N VAL A 173 8.66 -4.00 4.22
CA VAL A 173 8.38 -2.63 3.76
C VAL A 173 8.81 -1.63 4.83
N ASP A 174 9.40 -0.51 4.41
CA ASP A 174 9.66 0.62 5.31
C ASP A 174 8.54 1.64 5.17
N ILE A 175 7.74 1.79 6.22
CA ILE A 175 6.62 2.74 6.29
C ILE A 175 6.82 3.82 7.36
N ARG A 176 8.04 4.00 7.86
CA ARG A 176 8.36 4.96 8.94
C ARG A 176 8.28 6.44 8.54
N ASN A 177 7.90 6.74 7.28
CA ASN A 177 7.67 8.11 6.85
C ASN A 177 6.55 8.76 7.66
N SER A 178 6.91 9.71 8.52
CA SER A 178 6.01 10.38 9.48
C SER A 178 4.97 11.30 8.82
N THR A 179 5.04 11.54 7.53
CA THR A 179 4.09 12.40 6.80
C THR A 179 3.10 11.62 5.96
N CYS A 180 3.27 10.31 5.85
CA CYS A 180 2.40 9.44 5.07
C CYS A 180 1.15 9.06 5.86
N THR A 181 -0.02 9.17 5.21
CA THR A 181 -1.28 8.64 5.71
C THR A 181 -1.67 7.38 4.93
N PHE A 182 -2.31 6.45 5.61
CA PHE A 182 -2.67 5.14 5.08
C PHE A 182 -4.19 4.96 5.16
N ASP A 183 -4.76 4.43 4.09
CA ASP A 183 -6.15 4.02 4.06
C ASP A 183 -6.32 2.56 4.52
N ASN A 184 -7.50 1.98 4.35
CA ASN A 184 -7.84 0.63 4.78
C ASN A 184 -7.13 -0.45 3.94
N ASN A 185 -6.91 -1.63 4.53
CA ASN A 185 -6.44 -2.85 3.84
C ASN A 185 -5.09 -2.73 3.10
N VAL A 186 -4.29 -1.68 3.35
CA VAL A 186 -3.12 -1.33 2.51
C VAL A 186 -2.19 -2.52 2.30
N PHE A 187 -1.90 -3.30 3.33
CA PHE A 187 -1.01 -4.47 3.28
C PHE A 187 -1.75 -5.78 3.54
N CYS A 188 -3.07 -5.82 3.36
CA CYS A 188 -3.87 -7.03 3.55
C CYS A 188 -3.33 -8.19 2.69
N ALA A 189 -3.26 -9.39 3.25
CA ALA A 189 -2.82 -10.62 2.56
C ALA A 189 -1.41 -10.54 1.93
N THR A 190 -0.50 -9.80 2.53
CA THR A 190 0.93 -9.77 2.13
C THR A 190 1.74 -10.84 2.87
N CYS A 191 3.00 -11.04 2.42
CA CYS A 191 3.95 -11.96 3.03
C CYS A 191 4.85 -11.29 4.10
N LEU A 192 4.47 -10.12 4.62
CA LEU A 192 5.24 -9.40 5.64
C LEU A 192 5.52 -10.28 6.85
N THR A 193 6.76 -10.26 7.32
CA THR A 193 7.20 -11.01 8.52
C THR A 193 7.29 -10.14 9.77
N SER A 194 7.57 -8.86 9.57
CA SER A 194 7.62 -7.86 10.64
C SER A 194 7.27 -6.48 10.09
N VAL A 195 6.79 -5.59 10.95
CA VAL A 195 6.52 -4.19 10.63
C VAL A 195 6.75 -3.29 11.85
N GLU A 196 7.28 -2.11 11.60
CA GLU A 196 7.38 -1.02 12.57
C GLU A 196 6.36 0.06 12.20
N ILE A 197 5.42 0.36 13.09
CA ILE A 197 4.37 1.35 12.84
C ILE A 197 4.95 2.76 12.91
N PRO A 198 4.62 3.68 11.96
CA PRO A 198 5.09 5.06 11.97
C PRO A 198 4.63 5.81 13.23
N LEU A 199 5.51 6.62 13.83
CA LEU A 199 5.17 7.43 15.02
C LEU A 199 3.99 8.40 14.81
N SER A 200 3.65 8.73 13.56
CA SER A 200 2.49 9.55 13.20
C SER A 200 1.17 8.77 13.14
N MET A 201 1.21 7.43 13.21
CA MET A 201 0.01 6.61 13.07
C MET A 201 -0.60 6.36 14.45
N GLU A 202 -1.56 7.20 14.83
CA GLU A 202 -2.31 7.05 16.09
C GLU A 202 -3.40 5.98 16.01
N ARG A 203 -3.80 5.65 14.79
CA ARG A 203 -4.87 4.70 14.49
C ARG A 203 -4.39 3.68 13.46
N ILE A 204 -4.39 2.38 13.82
CA ILE A 204 -4.11 1.30 12.84
C ILE A 204 -5.36 1.08 12.02
N PRO A 205 -5.35 1.33 10.70
CA PRO A 205 -6.54 1.28 9.86
C PRO A 205 -7.21 -0.09 9.79
N PHE A 206 -8.48 -0.11 9.37
CA PHE A 206 -9.25 -1.32 9.12
C PHE A 206 -8.49 -2.29 8.21
N GLY A 207 -8.37 -3.53 8.65
CA GLY A 207 -7.78 -4.62 7.87
C GLY A 207 -6.34 -4.42 7.38
N MET A 208 -5.62 -3.40 7.88
CA MET A 208 -4.33 -2.98 7.33
C MET A 208 -3.35 -4.14 7.13
N PHE A 209 -3.29 -5.08 8.07
CA PHE A 209 -2.44 -6.27 8.02
C PHE A 209 -3.25 -7.57 8.12
N SER A 210 -4.54 -7.51 7.78
CA SER A 210 -5.39 -8.71 7.77
C SER A 210 -4.85 -9.76 6.81
N MET A 211 -4.95 -11.04 7.19
CA MET A 211 -4.45 -12.19 6.42
C MET A 211 -2.92 -12.16 6.12
N CYS A 212 -2.15 -11.41 6.88
CA CYS A 212 -0.68 -11.47 6.83
C CYS A 212 -0.19 -12.67 7.67
N PHE A 213 -0.40 -13.88 7.17
CA PHE A 213 -0.13 -15.13 7.91
C PHE A 213 1.32 -15.28 8.39
N SER A 214 2.26 -14.62 7.72
CA SER A 214 3.70 -14.63 8.06
C SER A 214 4.09 -13.54 9.06
N LEU A 215 3.18 -12.61 9.41
CA LEU A 215 3.49 -11.49 10.30
C LEU A 215 3.54 -11.98 11.74
N THR A 216 4.75 -12.11 12.27
CA THR A 216 5.01 -12.61 13.64
C THR A 216 5.49 -11.54 14.60
N SER A 217 5.81 -10.35 14.11
CA SER A 217 6.29 -9.23 14.92
C SER A 217 5.74 -7.90 14.42
N VAL A 218 5.24 -7.09 15.33
CA VAL A 218 4.89 -5.69 15.11
C VAL A 218 5.44 -4.84 16.25
N THR A 219 6.02 -3.68 15.91
CA THR A 219 6.38 -2.67 16.90
C THR A 219 5.34 -1.56 16.89
N LEU A 220 4.53 -1.51 17.95
CA LEU A 220 3.62 -0.42 18.25
C LEU A 220 4.31 0.57 19.18
N HIS A 221 4.01 1.87 19.03
CA HIS A 221 4.53 2.93 19.89
C HIS A 221 3.43 3.55 20.75
N ASP A 222 3.81 4.37 21.73
CA ASP A 222 2.91 4.95 22.74
C ASP A 222 1.93 6.02 22.20
N HIS A 223 1.93 6.30 20.91
CA HIS A 223 0.95 7.19 20.28
C HIS A 223 -0.22 6.43 19.64
N VAL A 224 -0.16 5.10 19.56
CA VAL A 224 -1.27 4.31 19.04
C VAL A 224 -2.39 4.30 20.06
N THR A 225 -3.53 4.92 19.71
CA THR A 225 -4.72 4.98 20.57
C THR A 225 -5.83 4.03 20.11
N THR A 226 -5.80 3.61 18.85
CA THR A 226 -6.86 2.76 18.27
C THR A 226 -6.28 1.66 17.38
N ILE A 227 -6.75 0.44 17.55
CA ILE A 227 -6.54 -0.68 16.63
C ILE A 227 -7.90 -1.04 16.04
N CYS A 228 -8.11 -0.73 14.75
CA CYS A 228 -9.41 -0.85 14.10
C CYS A 228 -9.81 -2.30 13.82
N ASP A 229 -11.03 -2.47 13.32
CA ASP A 229 -11.60 -3.76 12.97
C ASP A 229 -10.67 -4.54 12.04
N GLY A 230 -10.40 -5.80 12.39
CA GLY A 230 -9.60 -6.71 11.60
C GLY A 230 -8.15 -6.30 11.32
N ALA A 231 -7.63 -5.25 11.96
CA ALA A 231 -6.31 -4.67 11.64
C ALA A 231 -5.18 -5.72 11.57
N PHE A 232 -5.22 -6.72 12.45
CA PHE A 232 -4.28 -7.84 12.51
C PHE A 232 -4.98 -9.20 12.47
N ASN A 233 -6.17 -9.27 11.90
CA ASN A 233 -6.88 -10.54 11.76
C ASN A 233 -6.06 -11.55 10.96
N SER A 234 -6.05 -12.82 11.36
CA SER A 234 -5.36 -13.91 10.65
C SER A 234 -3.85 -13.67 10.45
N THR A 235 -3.19 -13.13 11.46
CA THR A 235 -1.71 -12.99 11.48
C THR A 235 -1.04 -14.16 12.20
N GLY A 236 0.29 -14.25 12.06
CA GLY A 236 1.12 -15.34 12.60
C GLY A 236 1.64 -15.09 14.03
N PHE A 237 1.10 -14.14 14.79
CA PHE A 237 1.56 -13.87 16.16
C PHE A 237 1.37 -15.07 17.08
N THR A 238 2.37 -15.33 17.95
CA THR A 238 2.25 -16.25 19.08
C THR A 238 1.93 -15.51 20.39
N SER A 239 2.35 -14.25 20.45
CA SER A 239 1.99 -13.30 21.50
C SER A 239 1.81 -11.92 20.87
N PHE A 240 0.93 -11.11 21.46
CA PHE A 240 0.72 -9.73 21.03
C PHE A 240 0.64 -8.81 22.24
N GLU A 241 1.26 -7.63 22.14
CA GLU A 241 1.22 -6.63 23.20
C GLU A 241 0.44 -5.40 22.74
N ILE A 242 -0.60 -5.05 23.49
CA ILE A 242 -1.38 -3.81 23.35
C ILE A 242 -0.73 -2.76 24.25
N PRO A 243 -0.18 -1.67 23.70
CA PRO A 243 0.47 -0.60 24.48
C PRO A 243 -0.50 0.12 25.42
N GLU A 244 0.04 0.77 26.43
CA GLU A 244 -0.76 1.50 27.44
C GLU A 244 -1.62 2.61 26.87
N SER A 245 -1.20 3.19 25.72
CA SER A 245 -1.88 4.28 25.03
C SER A 245 -3.18 3.86 24.31
N VAL A 246 -3.41 2.56 24.11
CA VAL A 246 -4.58 2.08 23.37
C VAL A 246 -5.84 2.22 24.21
N GLU A 247 -6.75 3.03 23.71
CA GLU A 247 -8.06 3.33 24.32
C GLU A 247 -9.19 2.55 23.63
N TYR A 248 -9.03 2.26 22.33
CA TYR A 248 -10.10 1.67 21.52
C TYR A 248 -9.63 0.47 20.71
N LEU A 249 -10.48 -0.54 20.65
CA LEU A 249 -10.31 -1.72 19.81
C LEU A 249 -11.53 -1.90 18.89
N GLY A 250 -11.28 -2.29 17.65
CA GLY A 250 -12.31 -2.70 16.71
C GLY A 250 -12.93 -4.05 17.07
N VAL A 251 -13.85 -4.50 16.23
CA VAL A 251 -14.65 -5.72 16.47
C VAL A 251 -13.80 -6.99 16.52
N ASN A 252 -12.83 -7.12 15.64
CA ASN A 252 -12.05 -8.36 15.46
C ASN A 252 -10.57 -8.04 15.22
N PRO A 253 -9.91 -7.25 16.08
CA PRO A 253 -8.60 -6.68 15.81
C PRO A 253 -7.50 -7.76 15.68
N LEU A 254 -7.65 -8.89 16.36
CA LEU A 254 -6.75 -10.04 16.41
C LEU A 254 -7.48 -11.37 16.20
N GLY A 255 -8.58 -11.35 15.45
CA GLY A 255 -9.35 -12.56 15.18
C GLY A 255 -8.56 -13.55 14.32
N ASP A 256 -8.95 -14.81 14.39
CA ASP A 256 -8.39 -15.91 13.58
C ASP A 256 -6.84 -16.04 13.62
N CYS A 257 -6.17 -15.41 14.60
CA CYS A 257 -4.74 -15.58 14.84
C CYS A 257 -4.50 -16.95 15.51
N SER A 258 -4.48 -18.01 14.72
CA SER A 258 -4.48 -19.41 15.21
C SER A 258 -3.30 -19.81 16.08
N SER A 259 -2.22 -19.04 16.06
CA SER A 259 -1.01 -19.25 16.88
C SER A 259 -0.94 -18.36 18.12
N LEU A 260 -1.88 -17.41 18.29
CA LEU A 260 -1.85 -16.40 19.35
C LEU A 260 -2.33 -16.99 20.67
N THR A 261 -1.40 -17.40 21.54
CA THR A 261 -1.71 -17.98 22.84
C THR A 261 -1.68 -16.98 23.99
N THR A 262 -0.98 -15.87 23.84
CA THR A 262 -0.81 -14.87 24.91
C THR A 262 -1.10 -13.47 24.39
N LEU A 263 -2.05 -12.80 25.03
CA LEU A 263 -2.32 -11.38 24.82
C LEU A 263 -1.85 -10.60 26.04
N ILE A 264 -1.03 -9.57 25.85
CA ILE A 264 -0.54 -8.68 26.89
C ILE A 264 -1.24 -7.33 26.72
N CYS A 265 -2.03 -6.91 27.70
CA CYS A 265 -2.72 -5.62 27.70
C CYS A 265 -2.08 -4.71 28.73
N ARG A 266 -1.36 -3.67 28.29
CA ARG A 266 -0.74 -2.68 29.19
C ARG A 266 -1.71 -1.62 29.74
N PRO A 267 -2.83 -1.26 29.04
CA PRO A 267 -3.75 -0.26 29.56
C PRO A 267 -4.26 -0.62 30.96
N THR A 268 -4.26 0.37 31.86
CA THR A 268 -4.81 0.22 33.22
C THR A 268 -6.33 0.29 33.22
N THR A 269 -6.92 0.94 32.21
CA THR A 269 -8.36 0.91 31.92
C THR A 269 -8.57 0.00 30.71
N PRO A 270 -9.50 -0.97 30.77
CA PRO A 270 -9.77 -1.84 29.64
C PRO A 270 -10.12 -1.02 28.38
N PRO A 271 -9.43 -1.24 27.24
CA PRO A 271 -9.82 -0.60 25.99
C PRO A 271 -11.29 -0.85 25.64
N GLU A 272 -11.95 0.19 25.17
CA GLU A 272 -13.35 0.16 24.78
C GLU A 272 -13.50 -0.18 23.29
N LYS A 273 -14.74 -0.45 22.85
CA LYS A 273 -15.04 -0.58 21.42
C LYS A 273 -14.82 0.76 20.73
N ASP A 274 -14.19 0.69 19.56
CA ASP A 274 -14.01 1.87 18.71
C ASP A 274 -15.37 2.49 18.32
N PRO A 275 -15.67 3.71 18.76
CA PRO A 275 -16.94 4.38 18.46
C PRO A 275 -17.12 4.72 16.98
N ASN A 276 -16.03 4.73 16.20
CA ASN A 276 -16.00 4.99 14.76
C ASN A 276 -15.84 3.72 13.94
N GLY A 277 -15.95 2.53 14.57
CA GLY A 277 -15.89 1.24 13.88
C GLY A 277 -17.05 1.07 12.89
N GLU A 278 -16.79 0.38 11.77
CA GLU A 278 -17.78 0.20 10.69
C GLU A 278 -18.91 -0.77 11.05
N TYR A 279 -18.72 -1.62 12.07
CA TYR A 279 -19.70 -2.63 12.48
C TYR A 279 -20.49 -2.18 13.71
N TYR A 280 -21.82 -2.08 13.54
CA TYR A 280 -22.76 -1.63 14.58
C TYR A 280 -23.10 -2.68 15.65
N GLU A 281 -22.64 -3.92 15.48
CA GLU A 281 -22.96 -4.98 16.44
C GLU A 281 -22.08 -4.91 17.69
N ASP A 282 -22.67 -5.23 18.85
CA ASP A 282 -21.97 -5.40 20.13
C ASP A 282 -21.14 -6.69 20.16
N TYR A 283 -20.31 -6.84 19.12
CA TYR A 283 -19.53 -8.03 18.87
C TYR A 283 -18.05 -7.72 19.01
N PHE A 284 -17.40 -8.34 19.96
CA PHE A 284 -15.96 -8.24 20.15
C PHE A 284 -15.39 -9.65 20.18
N MET A 285 -14.51 -9.94 19.23
CA MET A 285 -13.84 -11.23 19.18
C MET A 285 -12.33 -11.08 19.13
N LEU A 286 -11.70 -11.85 19.98
CA LEU A 286 -10.29 -12.17 19.91
C LEU A 286 -10.13 -13.60 19.36
N SER A 287 -8.92 -13.97 18.99
CA SER A 287 -8.63 -15.33 18.55
C SER A 287 -9.00 -16.36 19.62
N ASN A 288 -9.65 -17.45 19.19
CA ASN A 288 -9.99 -18.58 20.05
C ASN A 288 -8.74 -19.37 20.53
N ALA A 289 -7.57 -19.09 19.99
CA ALA A 289 -6.30 -19.70 20.41
C ALA A 289 -5.72 -19.09 21.68
N ILE A 290 -6.25 -17.94 22.14
CA ILE A 290 -5.72 -17.24 23.32
C ILE A 290 -6.00 -18.08 24.59
N GLU A 291 -4.94 -18.47 25.25
CA GLU A 291 -4.97 -19.23 26.52
C GLU A 291 -4.91 -18.32 27.75
N ARG A 292 -4.33 -17.11 27.61
CA ARG A 292 -4.20 -16.14 28.69
C ARG A 292 -4.14 -14.71 28.19
N ILE A 293 -4.76 -13.82 28.97
CA ILE A 293 -4.72 -12.37 28.79
C ILE A 293 -4.06 -11.78 30.05
N LEU A 294 -2.87 -11.20 29.85
CA LEU A 294 -2.11 -10.58 30.93
C LEU A 294 -2.48 -9.09 31.01
N VAL A 295 -2.94 -8.65 32.17
CA VAL A 295 -3.33 -7.26 32.43
C VAL A 295 -2.61 -6.73 33.68
N PRO A 296 -2.49 -5.40 33.90
CA PRO A 296 -1.94 -4.87 35.14
C PRO A 296 -2.67 -5.45 36.37
N ALA A 297 -1.90 -5.89 37.36
CA ALA A 297 -2.46 -6.61 38.53
C ALA A 297 -3.62 -5.86 39.21
N GLN A 298 -3.52 -4.53 39.31
CA GLN A 298 -4.57 -3.66 39.86
C GLN A 298 -5.81 -3.54 39.00
N SER A 299 -5.77 -3.94 37.73
CA SER A 299 -6.85 -3.78 36.74
C SER A 299 -7.61 -5.08 36.47
N VAL A 300 -7.24 -6.20 37.08
CA VAL A 300 -7.83 -7.51 36.81
C VAL A 300 -9.35 -7.49 36.94
N ASP A 301 -9.88 -6.94 38.02
CA ASP A 301 -11.32 -6.89 38.24
C ASP A 301 -12.02 -5.97 37.25
N LEU A 302 -11.41 -4.82 36.89
CA LEU A 302 -11.93 -3.92 35.86
C LEU A 302 -12.08 -4.61 34.50
N TYR A 303 -11.07 -5.38 34.09
CA TYR A 303 -11.14 -6.15 32.86
C TYR A 303 -12.21 -7.23 32.90
N LYS A 304 -12.29 -7.99 33.99
CA LYS A 304 -13.29 -9.07 34.15
C LYS A 304 -14.74 -8.57 34.20
N GLU A 305 -14.96 -7.34 34.65
CA GLU A 305 -16.28 -6.71 34.75
C GLU A 305 -16.64 -5.89 33.49
N SER A 306 -15.65 -5.52 32.66
CA SER A 306 -15.86 -4.75 31.43
C SER A 306 -16.76 -5.48 30.44
N HIS A 307 -17.62 -4.73 29.74
CA HIS A 307 -18.64 -5.29 28.84
C HIS A 307 -18.08 -6.25 27.77
N PHE A 308 -16.95 -5.91 27.16
CA PHE A 308 -16.33 -6.74 26.11
C PHE A 308 -15.38 -7.80 26.68
N TRP A 309 -14.56 -7.42 27.64
CA TRP A 309 -13.51 -8.29 28.19
C TRP A 309 -14.07 -9.41 29.07
N ARG A 310 -15.26 -9.25 29.66
CA ARG A 310 -15.90 -10.28 30.51
C ARG A 310 -16.10 -11.62 29.80
N LEU A 311 -16.13 -11.63 28.47
CA LEU A 311 -16.20 -12.86 27.66
C LEU A 311 -14.95 -13.74 27.87
N TYR A 312 -13.85 -13.14 28.30
CA TYR A 312 -12.54 -13.77 28.50
C TYR A 312 -12.14 -13.84 29.98
N LYS A 313 -13.06 -13.60 30.93
CA LYS A 313 -12.79 -13.45 32.35
C LYS A 313 -11.99 -14.60 32.97
N ASP A 314 -12.16 -15.83 32.44
CA ASP A 314 -11.54 -17.04 32.98
C ASP A 314 -10.05 -17.16 32.60
N ILE A 315 -9.60 -16.44 31.59
CA ILE A 315 -8.20 -16.42 31.11
C ILE A 315 -7.49 -15.08 31.37
N ILE A 316 -8.18 -14.10 32.01
CA ILE A 316 -7.57 -12.83 32.44
C ILE A 316 -6.83 -13.02 33.77
N VAL A 317 -5.54 -12.70 33.76
CA VAL A 317 -4.65 -12.80 34.95
C VAL A 317 -3.79 -11.54 35.07
N GLY A 318 -3.42 -11.20 36.33
CA GLY A 318 -2.54 -10.06 36.60
C GLY A 318 -1.06 -10.35 36.29
N MET A 319 -0.35 -9.37 35.79
CA MET A 319 1.11 -9.38 35.61
C MET A 319 1.79 -8.41 36.56
#